data_94c76a23ede0f36bb2f2e64b5a2b1f09
#
_entry.id   94c76a23ede0f36bb2f2e64b5a2b1f09
#
_cell.length_a   1.000
_cell.length_b   1.000
_cell.length_c   1.000
_cell.angle_alpha   90.00
_cell.angle_beta   90.00
_cell.angle_gamma   90.00
#
_symmetry.space_group_name_H-M   'P 1'
#
loop_
_entity.id
_entity.type
_entity.pdbx_description
1 polymer ?
#
loop_
_entity_poly.entity_id
_entity_poly.type
_entity_poly.pdbx_seq_one_letter_code
_entity_poly.pdbx_strand_id
1 'polypeptide(L)'
;MQGPPLALILAERALSVKTQSLSPEIIASAKIAMSDTIGVTLLGASSDTAEIARQAAAITEQEGTATILGTTLRANQLDAAFANAVAGHAFDYDDFTELFGGHPSVPILPGLLAVGETTSATGIELIRAYIIGVELETRLALGVHFQHYEKGWHPTSTLGVFGAAVGCAYLLNLDATQTAQAIAIAASNASGIKANFGTMTKPLHIGQCARSGVLAAQLAAKGFTANPHALEAPQGFLDVYNGPGNYSIERILDKWFDPPLVLSPGINLKQFPCCGSTHPAIFAAIRLRERQRLDHKLIRRIEILTHPRRLPHTNQPHPQTSLESKFSIQYCVARALVDGQVTLADFENAAWEQTCLLYTSPSPRDRTRSRMPSSA
;
A
#
# COMPACT_ATOMS: atom_id res chain seq x y z
N MET A 1 18.01 30.92 -11.78
CA MET A 1 18.68 29.62 -11.65
C MET A 1 17.72 28.72 -10.90
N GLN A 2 17.36 27.58 -11.46
CA GLN A 2 16.59 26.57 -10.73
C GLN A 2 17.49 26.06 -9.59
N GLY A 3 16.91 25.85 -8.41
CA GLY A 3 17.62 25.22 -7.29
C GLY A 3 18.07 23.78 -7.62
N PRO A 4 18.74 23.09 -6.69
CA PRO A 4 19.12 21.70 -6.92
C PRO A 4 17.87 20.82 -7.17
N PRO A 5 17.98 19.81 -8.07
CA PRO A 5 16.85 18.92 -8.40
C PRO A 5 16.27 18.23 -7.16
N LEU A 6 14.94 18.17 -7.06
CA LEU A 6 14.28 17.52 -5.92
C LEU A 6 14.70 16.05 -5.77
N ALA A 7 14.83 15.32 -6.88
CA ALA A 7 15.29 13.93 -6.85
C ALA A 7 16.70 13.79 -6.24
N LEU A 8 17.60 14.74 -6.50
CA LEU A 8 18.95 14.74 -5.91
C LEU A 8 18.91 15.03 -4.40
N ILE A 9 18.13 16.02 -3.98
CA ILE A 9 17.96 16.31 -2.54
C ILE A 9 17.43 15.09 -1.79
N LEU A 10 16.43 14.42 -2.37
CA LEU A 10 15.84 13.22 -1.77
C LEU A 10 16.83 12.05 -1.74
N ALA A 11 17.64 11.87 -2.78
CA ALA A 11 18.69 10.87 -2.84
C ALA A 11 19.75 11.10 -1.77
N GLU A 12 20.25 12.33 -1.62
CA GLU A 12 21.24 12.69 -0.60
C GLU A 12 20.70 12.46 0.83
N ARG A 13 19.45 12.82 1.08
CA ARG A 13 18.77 12.58 2.35
C ARG A 13 18.58 11.09 2.62
N ALA A 14 18.17 10.32 1.63
CA ALA A 14 18.02 8.87 1.75
C ALA A 14 19.37 8.22 2.11
N LEU A 15 20.44 8.60 1.44
CA LEU A 15 21.78 8.08 1.70
C LEU A 15 22.37 8.54 3.04
N SER A 16 21.98 9.70 3.56
CA SER A 16 22.41 10.17 4.88
C SER A 16 22.00 9.20 6.00
N VAL A 17 20.89 8.47 5.82
CA VAL A 17 20.44 7.45 6.78
C VAL A 17 21.43 6.28 6.89
N LYS A 18 22.31 6.07 5.89
CA LYS A 18 23.31 4.99 5.88
C LYS A 18 24.24 5.03 7.10
N THR A 19 24.59 6.22 7.54
CA THR A 19 25.52 6.44 8.65
C THR A 19 24.82 6.72 9.98
N GLN A 20 23.51 6.87 9.99
CA GLN A 20 22.77 7.15 11.22
C GLN A 20 22.60 5.90 12.08
N SER A 21 22.70 6.08 13.40
CA SER A 21 22.34 5.03 14.35
C SER A 21 20.82 4.89 14.40
N LEU A 22 20.32 3.70 14.13
CA LEU A 22 18.90 3.37 14.28
C LEU A 22 18.64 2.93 15.71
N SER A 23 17.68 3.57 16.39
CA SER A 23 17.28 3.15 17.73
C SER A 23 16.62 1.76 17.69
N PRO A 24 16.64 1.02 18.83
CA PRO A 24 15.92 -0.26 18.93
C PRO A 24 14.43 -0.17 18.57
N GLU A 25 13.78 0.95 18.89
CA GLU A 25 12.36 1.19 18.61
C GLU A 25 12.10 1.31 17.11
N ILE A 26 12.96 2.03 16.37
CA ILE A 26 12.87 2.16 14.91
C ILE A 26 13.02 0.78 14.25
N ILE A 27 14.02 0.01 14.69
CA ILE A 27 14.27 -1.35 14.19
C ILE A 27 13.09 -2.27 14.50
N ALA A 28 12.53 -2.20 15.71
CA ALA A 28 11.37 -3.00 16.10
C ALA A 28 10.14 -2.67 15.25
N SER A 29 9.83 -1.39 15.05
CA SER A 29 8.71 -0.95 14.20
C SER A 29 8.86 -1.45 12.77
N ALA A 30 10.05 -1.32 12.18
CA ALA A 30 10.33 -1.83 10.85
C ALA A 30 10.16 -3.36 10.77
N LYS A 31 10.71 -4.11 11.74
CA LYS A 31 10.57 -5.57 11.79
C LYS A 31 9.12 -6.03 11.89
N ILE A 32 8.29 -5.34 12.66
CA ILE A 32 6.85 -5.66 12.79
C ILE A 32 6.17 -5.53 11.42
N ALA A 33 6.33 -4.41 10.74
CA ALA A 33 5.71 -4.17 9.44
C ALA A 33 6.25 -5.12 8.35
N MET A 34 7.57 -5.38 8.33
CA MET A 34 8.18 -6.36 7.41
C MET A 34 7.67 -7.78 7.68
N SER A 35 7.51 -8.18 8.94
CA SER A 35 6.98 -9.51 9.30
C SER A 35 5.52 -9.65 8.90
N ASP A 36 4.70 -8.62 9.09
CA ASP A 36 3.32 -8.57 8.61
C ASP A 36 3.26 -8.76 7.10
N THR A 37 4.03 -7.99 6.36
CA THR A 37 4.07 -8.06 4.89
C THR A 37 4.52 -9.44 4.39
N ILE A 38 5.51 -10.06 5.02
CA ILE A 38 5.93 -11.44 4.70
C ILE A 38 4.77 -12.40 4.99
N GLY A 39 4.11 -12.27 6.15
CA GLY A 39 3.00 -13.12 6.55
C GLY A 39 1.84 -13.06 5.57
N VAL A 40 1.41 -11.85 5.16
CA VAL A 40 0.32 -11.69 4.19
C VAL A 40 0.73 -12.11 2.78
N THR A 41 2.02 -12.02 2.43
CA THR A 41 2.53 -12.54 1.15
C THR A 41 2.47 -14.06 1.12
N LEU A 42 2.88 -14.73 2.20
CA LEU A 42 2.76 -16.19 2.34
C LEU A 42 1.30 -16.64 2.26
N LEU A 43 0.40 -15.91 2.95
CA LEU A 43 -1.04 -16.16 2.91
C LEU A 43 -1.60 -16.01 1.48
N GLY A 44 -1.23 -14.94 0.78
CA GLY A 44 -1.72 -14.63 -0.55
C GLY A 44 -1.11 -15.45 -1.68
N ALA A 45 -0.02 -16.18 -1.41
CA ALA A 45 0.69 -16.99 -2.42
C ALA A 45 -0.18 -18.08 -3.07
N SER A 46 -1.17 -18.59 -2.34
CA SER A 46 -2.12 -19.60 -2.82
C SER A 46 -3.39 -19.02 -3.45
N SER A 47 -3.53 -17.69 -3.50
CA SER A 47 -4.70 -17.05 -4.10
C SER A 47 -4.71 -17.18 -5.62
N ASP A 48 -5.91 -17.24 -6.22
CA ASP A 48 -6.09 -17.23 -7.69
C ASP A 48 -5.38 -16.02 -8.32
N THR A 49 -5.44 -14.88 -7.66
CA THR A 49 -4.77 -13.64 -8.13
C THR A 49 -3.27 -13.82 -8.27
N ALA A 50 -2.62 -14.43 -7.27
CA ALA A 50 -1.18 -14.68 -7.30
C ALA A 50 -0.81 -15.79 -8.29
N GLU A 51 -1.64 -16.82 -8.41
CA GLU A 51 -1.43 -17.90 -9.38
C GLU A 51 -1.49 -17.40 -10.82
N ILE A 52 -2.57 -16.69 -11.18
CA ILE A 52 -2.74 -16.10 -12.50
C ILE A 52 -1.57 -15.13 -12.82
N ALA A 53 -1.14 -14.33 -11.85
CA ALA A 53 -0.03 -13.40 -12.05
C ALA A 53 1.29 -14.13 -12.32
N ARG A 54 1.58 -15.23 -11.60
CA ARG A 54 2.76 -16.07 -11.85
C ARG A 54 2.72 -16.71 -13.22
N GLN A 55 1.56 -17.26 -13.61
CA GLN A 55 1.37 -17.87 -14.93
C GLN A 55 1.57 -16.86 -16.06
N ALA A 56 0.99 -15.67 -15.93
CA ALA A 56 1.12 -14.60 -16.92
C ALA A 56 2.57 -14.08 -17.05
N ALA A 57 3.34 -14.11 -15.97
CA ALA A 57 4.77 -13.77 -15.96
C ALA A 57 5.68 -14.96 -16.35
N ALA A 58 5.11 -16.09 -16.75
CA ALA A 58 5.83 -17.33 -17.10
C ALA A 58 6.77 -17.84 -15.99
N ILE A 59 6.42 -17.62 -14.73
CA ILE A 59 7.18 -18.11 -13.56
C ILE A 59 6.74 -19.55 -13.30
N THR A 60 7.35 -20.51 -13.98
CA THR A 60 6.97 -21.92 -13.94
C THR A 60 8.06 -22.83 -13.39
N GLU A 61 9.29 -22.36 -13.25
CA GLU A 61 10.45 -23.15 -12.91
C GLU A 61 11.13 -22.71 -11.62
N GLN A 62 11.99 -23.57 -11.07
CA GLN A 62 12.80 -23.26 -9.88
C GLN A 62 14.09 -22.51 -10.24
N GLU A 63 14.18 -21.98 -11.45
CA GLU A 63 15.34 -21.29 -11.96
C GLU A 63 15.23 -19.79 -11.68
N GLY A 64 16.23 -19.26 -10.96
CA GLY A 64 16.29 -17.84 -10.66
C GLY A 64 17.03 -17.57 -9.36
N THR A 65 17.32 -16.30 -9.12
CA THR A 65 18.14 -15.85 -7.99
C THR A 65 17.31 -15.34 -6.81
N ALA A 66 16.01 -15.11 -7.01
CA ALA A 66 15.13 -14.56 -5.98
C ALA A 66 13.93 -15.50 -5.70
N THR A 67 13.55 -15.58 -4.44
CA THR A 67 12.52 -16.49 -3.92
C THR A 67 11.11 -15.95 -4.20
N ILE A 68 10.22 -16.84 -4.67
CA ILE A 68 8.77 -16.60 -4.68
C ILE A 68 8.20 -17.14 -3.37
N LEU A 69 7.86 -16.26 -2.46
CA LEU A 69 7.40 -16.60 -1.12
C LEU A 69 6.13 -17.49 -1.16
N GLY A 70 6.10 -18.50 -0.28
CA GLY A 70 4.98 -19.45 -0.19
C GLY A 70 4.94 -20.51 -1.30
N THR A 71 5.99 -20.60 -2.12
CA THR A 71 6.15 -21.59 -3.18
C THR A 71 7.56 -22.19 -3.18
N THR A 72 7.78 -23.18 -4.04
CA THR A 72 9.14 -23.70 -4.33
C THR A 72 9.81 -23.01 -5.52
N LEU A 73 9.14 -22.02 -6.11
CA LEU A 73 9.59 -21.33 -7.32
C LEU A 73 10.63 -20.26 -7.01
N ARG A 74 11.46 -20.00 -7.98
CA ARG A 74 12.41 -18.87 -8.00
C ARG A 74 12.29 -18.14 -9.33
N ALA A 75 12.67 -16.85 -9.34
CA ALA A 75 12.65 -16.05 -10.54
C ALA A 75 13.82 -15.03 -10.56
N ASN A 76 13.95 -14.28 -11.63
CA ASN A 76 14.77 -13.09 -11.61
C ASN A 76 14.20 -12.05 -10.64
N GLN A 77 14.98 -11.03 -10.28
CA GLN A 77 14.59 -10.00 -9.31
C GLN A 77 13.27 -9.29 -9.66
N LEU A 78 13.07 -8.98 -10.94
CA LEU A 78 11.88 -8.23 -11.39
C LEU A 78 10.62 -9.04 -11.23
N ASP A 79 10.65 -10.30 -11.64
CA ASP A 79 9.49 -11.18 -11.60
C ASP A 79 9.21 -11.70 -10.18
N ALA A 80 10.24 -11.88 -9.35
CA ALA A 80 10.06 -12.19 -7.94
C ALA A 80 9.43 -11.03 -7.17
N ALA A 81 9.89 -9.79 -7.39
CA ALA A 81 9.29 -8.59 -6.82
C ALA A 81 7.82 -8.46 -7.24
N PHE A 82 7.51 -8.67 -8.52
CA PHE A 82 6.15 -8.65 -9.06
C PHE A 82 5.26 -9.69 -8.37
N ALA A 83 5.65 -10.96 -8.39
CA ALA A 83 4.83 -12.05 -7.88
C ALA A 83 4.58 -11.94 -6.38
N ASN A 84 5.62 -11.62 -5.61
CA ASN A 84 5.50 -11.44 -4.16
C ASN A 84 4.63 -10.25 -3.78
N ALA A 85 4.72 -9.14 -4.52
CA ALA A 85 3.90 -7.96 -4.26
C ALA A 85 2.43 -8.18 -4.63
N VAL A 86 2.14 -8.89 -5.73
CA VAL A 86 0.76 -9.32 -6.05
C VAL A 86 0.19 -10.20 -4.95
N ALA A 87 0.95 -11.19 -4.50
CA ALA A 87 0.54 -12.09 -3.41
C ALA A 87 0.30 -11.32 -2.10
N GLY A 88 1.22 -10.43 -1.73
CA GLY A 88 1.12 -9.63 -0.50
C GLY A 88 -0.12 -8.74 -0.43
N HIS A 89 -0.62 -8.30 -1.58
CA HIS A 89 -1.80 -7.44 -1.66
C HIS A 89 -3.09 -8.16 -2.07
N ALA A 90 -3.03 -9.48 -2.32
CA ALA A 90 -4.15 -10.25 -2.87
C ALA A 90 -5.40 -10.22 -1.98
N PHE A 91 -5.24 -10.21 -0.68
CA PHE A 91 -6.35 -10.24 0.28
C PHE A 91 -6.69 -8.88 0.88
N ASP A 92 -6.02 -7.80 0.48
CA ASP A 92 -6.19 -6.47 1.08
C ASP A 92 -6.01 -6.52 2.62
N TYR A 93 -5.08 -7.36 3.10
CA TYR A 93 -4.83 -7.60 4.52
C TYR A 93 -3.48 -7.06 5.00
N ASP A 94 -2.67 -6.55 4.09
CA ASP A 94 -1.41 -5.88 4.34
C ASP A 94 -1.59 -4.56 5.11
N ASP A 95 -0.54 -4.13 5.76
CA ASP A 95 -0.50 -2.92 6.59
C ASP A 95 -1.00 -1.66 5.87
N PHE A 96 -1.21 -0.58 6.61
CA PHE A 96 -1.67 0.68 6.04
C PHE A 96 -1.17 1.88 6.84
N THR A 97 -1.18 3.06 6.20
CA THR A 97 -0.94 4.32 6.88
C THR A 97 -2.06 5.32 6.60
N GLU A 98 -2.39 6.13 7.63
CA GLU A 98 -3.37 7.20 7.50
C GLU A 98 -2.83 8.41 6.74
N LEU A 99 -1.50 8.53 6.59
CA LEU A 99 -0.86 9.71 6.00
C LEU A 99 -1.22 9.89 4.53
N PHE A 100 -1.45 8.81 3.79
CA PHE A 100 -1.85 8.89 2.38
C PHE A 100 -2.98 7.94 1.99
N GLY A 101 -3.52 7.17 2.95
CA GLY A 101 -4.59 6.21 2.66
C GLY A 101 -4.13 5.05 1.77
N GLY A 102 -2.91 4.59 1.96
CA GLY A 102 -2.27 3.52 1.21
C GLY A 102 -1.53 2.53 2.12
N HIS A 103 -0.87 1.56 1.49
CA HIS A 103 -0.17 0.44 2.11
C HIS A 103 1.33 0.62 1.90
N PRO A 104 2.11 0.98 2.94
CA PRO A 104 3.49 1.39 2.74
C PRO A 104 4.47 0.24 2.51
N SER A 105 4.20 -0.96 3.03
CA SER A 105 5.23 -2.01 3.05
C SER A 105 5.23 -2.89 1.80
N VAL A 106 4.04 -3.24 1.32
CA VAL A 106 3.89 -4.20 0.21
C VAL A 106 4.44 -3.74 -1.15
N PRO A 107 4.50 -2.44 -1.49
CA PRO A 107 5.16 -2.01 -2.72
C PRO A 107 6.69 -2.05 -2.63
N ILE A 108 7.25 -1.99 -1.43
CA ILE A 108 8.68 -1.83 -1.17
C ILE A 108 9.36 -3.18 -0.88
N LEU A 109 8.87 -3.90 0.14
CA LEU A 109 9.56 -5.06 0.69
C LEU A 109 9.81 -6.19 -0.32
N PRO A 110 8.88 -6.55 -1.22
CA PRO A 110 9.13 -7.59 -2.22
C PRO A 110 10.33 -7.32 -3.12
N GLY A 111 10.49 -6.06 -3.55
CA GLY A 111 11.64 -5.64 -4.33
C GLY A 111 12.95 -5.70 -3.54
N LEU A 112 12.90 -5.28 -2.27
CA LEU A 112 14.07 -5.34 -1.39
C LEU A 112 14.52 -6.77 -1.11
N LEU A 113 13.57 -7.71 -0.89
CA LEU A 113 13.89 -9.11 -0.70
C LEU A 113 14.58 -9.69 -1.95
N ALA A 114 14.00 -9.43 -3.13
CA ALA A 114 14.53 -9.92 -4.39
C ALA A 114 15.95 -9.39 -4.69
N VAL A 115 16.19 -8.10 -4.44
CA VAL A 115 17.52 -7.49 -4.59
C VAL A 115 18.47 -7.95 -3.48
N GLY A 116 17.99 -8.01 -2.24
CA GLY A 116 18.78 -8.41 -1.08
C GLY A 116 19.35 -9.82 -1.19
N GLU A 117 18.57 -10.80 -1.70
CA GLU A 117 19.05 -12.16 -1.94
C GLU A 117 20.23 -12.19 -2.94
N THR A 118 20.19 -11.36 -3.97
CA THR A 118 21.22 -11.35 -5.01
C THR A 118 22.45 -10.51 -4.66
N THR A 119 22.29 -9.54 -3.78
CA THR A 119 23.42 -8.73 -3.26
C THR A 119 24.00 -9.30 -1.97
N SER A 120 23.44 -10.39 -1.44
CA SER A 120 23.81 -10.95 -0.13
C SER A 120 23.71 -9.92 0.99
N ALA A 121 22.69 -9.06 0.93
CA ALA A 121 22.47 -8.02 1.92
C ALA A 121 22.20 -8.61 3.31
N THR A 122 22.79 -8.01 4.32
CA THR A 122 22.54 -8.37 5.72
C THR A 122 21.14 -7.93 6.16
N GLY A 123 20.61 -8.55 7.21
CA GLY A 123 19.29 -8.18 7.75
C GLY A 123 19.19 -6.71 8.16
N ILE A 124 20.29 -6.11 8.66
CA ILE A 124 20.29 -4.69 9.04
C ILE A 124 20.29 -3.77 7.81
N GLU A 125 20.95 -4.16 6.73
CA GLU A 125 20.90 -3.43 5.46
C GLU A 125 19.51 -3.49 4.86
N LEU A 126 18.84 -4.65 4.90
CA LEU A 126 17.47 -4.80 4.45
C LEU A 126 16.50 -3.93 5.25
N ILE A 127 16.61 -3.92 6.59
CA ILE A 127 15.81 -3.08 7.48
C ILE A 127 16.04 -1.60 7.16
N ARG A 128 17.29 -1.20 6.94
CA ARG A 128 17.62 0.19 6.62
C ARG A 128 17.07 0.62 5.25
N ALA A 129 17.20 -0.23 4.24
CA ALA A 129 16.61 -0.02 2.92
C ALA A 129 15.09 0.14 2.98
N TYR A 130 14.44 -0.69 3.79
CA TYR A 130 13.00 -0.62 4.03
C TYR A 130 12.59 0.71 4.68
N ILE A 131 13.28 1.13 5.75
CA ILE A 131 13.01 2.39 6.45
C ILE A 131 13.18 3.59 5.49
N ILE A 132 14.24 3.59 4.69
CA ILE A 132 14.49 4.61 3.67
C ILE A 132 13.35 4.66 2.64
N GLY A 133 12.90 3.51 2.17
CA GLY A 133 11.79 3.41 1.22
C GLY A 133 10.48 3.97 1.77
N VAL A 134 10.11 3.56 2.98
CA VAL A 134 8.90 4.05 3.68
C VAL A 134 9.00 5.57 3.94
N GLU A 135 10.16 6.06 4.36
CA GLU A 135 10.35 7.49 4.58
C GLU A 135 10.11 8.27 3.28
N LEU A 136 10.74 7.88 2.16
CA LEU A 136 10.62 8.62 0.90
C LEU A 136 9.18 8.61 0.36
N GLU A 137 8.52 7.45 0.25
CA GLU A 137 7.15 7.40 -0.28
C GLU A 137 6.18 8.21 0.57
N THR A 138 6.31 8.12 1.90
CA THR A 138 5.43 8.84 2.82
C THR A 138 5.71 10.34 2.79
N ARG A 139 6.96 10.78 2.61
CA ARG A 139 7.29 12.20 2.40
C ARG A 139 6.66 12.75 1.13
N LEU A 140 6.74 12.01 0.03
CA LEU A 140 6.03 12.37 -1.21
C LEU A 140 4.52 12.47 -0.96
N ALA A 141 3.96 11.54 -0.21
CA ALA A 141 2.55 11.55 0.17
C ALA A 141 2.15 12.80 0.97
N LEU A 142 2.97 13.23 1.92
CA LEU A 142 2.75 14.48 2.67
C LEU A 142 2.74 15.70 1.76
N GLY A 143 3.54 15.69 0.68
CA GLY A 143 3.56 16.76 -0.31
C GLY A 143 2.35 16.79 -1.22
N VAL A 144 1.86 15.62 -1.66
CA VAL A 144 0.71 15.52 -2.59
C VAL A 144 -0.65 15.42 -1.89
N HIS A 145 -0.66 15.18 -0.57
CA HIS A 145 -1.88 15.09 0.26
C HIS A 145 -2.92 14.07 -0.22
N PHE A 146 -4.07 14.06 0.46
CA PHE A 146 -5.24 13.28 0.06
C PHE A 146 -5.85 13.69 -1.28
N GLN A 147 -5.48 14.85 -1.82
CA GLN A 147 -5.92 15.28 -3.15
C GLN A 147 -5.49 14.28 -4.23
N HIS A 148 -4.30 13.69 -4.11
CA HIS A 148 -3.83 12.60 -4.96
C HIS A 148 -4.79 11.40 -4.93
N TYR A 149 -5.19 10.98 -3.73
CA TYR A 149 -6.17 9.91 -3.53
C TYR A 149 -7.55 10.27 -4.07
N GLU A 150 -8.01 11.51 -3.86
CA GLU A 150 -9.33 11.99 -4.29
C GLU A 150 -9.44 12.10 -5.80
N LYS A 151 -8.35 12.40 -6.51
CA LYS A 151 -8.27 12.37 -7.98
C LYS A 151 -8.46 10.98 -8.57
N GLY A 152 -8.38 9.93 -7.77
CA GLY A 152 -8.57 8.56 -8.22
C GLY A 152 -7.29 7.77 -8.42
N TRP A 153 -6.13 8.28 -8.02
CA TRP A 153 -4.89 7.52 -8.00
C TRP A 153 -4.88 6.50 -6.87
N HIS A 154 -4.17 5.39 -7.06
CA HIS A 154 -3.89 4.40 -6.02
C HIS A 154 -2.54 4.74 -5.36
N PRO A 155 -2.50 5.46 -4.22
CA PRO A 155 -1.25 5.99 -3.67
C PRO A 155 -0.22 4.90 -3.35
N THR A 156 -0.66 3.73 -2.87
CA THR A 156 0.21 2.56 -2.65
C THR A 156 1.11 2.27 -3.85
N SER A 157 0.58 2.39 -5.07
CA SER A 157 1.33 2.13 -6.29
C SER A 157 2.04 3.36 -6.81
N THR A 158 1.33 4.49 -6.91
CA THR A 158 1.89 5.70 -7.53
C THR A 158 2.98 6.37 -6.70
N LEU A 159 3.00 6.16 -5.38
CA LEU A 159 4.03 6.68 -4.47
C LEU A 159 5.01 5.57 -4.06
N GLY A 160 4.52 4.35 -3.87
CA GLY A 160 5.35 3.20 -3.47
C GLY A 160 6.47 2.88 -4.45
N VAL A 161 6.30 3.18 -5.75
CA VAL A 161 7.34 2.98 -6.76
C VAL A 161 8.62 3.75 -6.43
N PHE A 162 8.51 4.93 -5.84
CA PHE A 162 9.66 5.72 -5.40
C PHE A 162 10.33 5.09 -4.18
N GLY A 163 9.52 4.60 -3.21
CA GLY A 163 10.02 3.87 -2.04
C GLY A 163 10.76 2.59 -2.45
N ALA A 164 10.20 1.81 -3.37
CA ALA A 164 10.85 0.63 -3.92
C ALA A 164 12.17 0.97 -4.64
N ALA A 165 12.15 2.02 -5.48
CA ALA A 165 13.33 2.44 -6.23
C ALA A 165 14.48 2.88 -5.32
N VAL A 166 14.22 3.73 -4.32
CA VAL A 166 15.26 4.24 -3.43
C VAL A 166 15.79 3.15 -2.50
N GLY A 167 14.93 2.26 -1.99
CA GLY A 167 15.35 1.14 -1.16
C GLY A 167 16.22 0.14 -1.93
N CYS A 168 15.86 -0.17 -3.18
CA CYS A 168 16.69 -1.01 -4.06
C CYS A 168 18.00 -0.31 -4.45
N ALA A 169 17.98 0.99 -4.71
CA ALA A 169 19.19 1.77 -4.99
C ALA A 169 20.17 1.72 -3.81
N TYR A 170 19.66 1.80 -2.57
CA TYR A 170 20.47 1.63 -1.36
C TYR A 170 21.14 0.25 -1.30
N LEU A 171 20.41 -0.85 -1.55
CA LEU A 171 20.94 -2.22 -1.54
C LEU A 171 21.94 -2.47 -2.67
N LEU A 172 21.81 -1.79 -3.79
CA LEU A 172 22.74 -1.82 -4.91
C LEU A 172 23.95 -0.89 -4.69
N ASN A 173 24.04 -0.21 -3.54
CA ASN A 173 25.11 0.73 -3.20
C ASN A 173 25.28 1.88 -4.22
N LEU A 174 24.19 2.37 -4.79
CA LEU A 174 24.22 3.50 -5.72
C LEU A 174 24.63 4.79 -4.99
N ASP A 175 25.35 5.66 -5.71
CA ASP A 175 25.65 7.00 -5.22
C ASP A 175 24.44 7.95 -5.31
N ALA A 176 24.58 9.20 -4.86
CA ALA A 176 23.48 10.17 -4.85
C ALA A 176 22.96 10.49 -6.25
N THR A 177 23.86 10.59 -7.23
CA THR A 177 23.50 10.86 -8.62
C THR A 177 22.72 9.69 -9.23
N GLN A 178 23.19 8.47 -9.06
CA GLN A 178 22.53 7.26 -9.51
C GLN A 178 21.19 7.06 -8.81
N THR A 179 21.14 7.29 -7.50
CA THR A 179 19.89 7.20 -6.72
C THR A 179 18.86 8.24 -7.19
N ALA A 180 19.29 9.46 -7.50
CA ALA A 180 18.42 10.49 -8.09
C ALA A 180 17.90 10.06 -9.47
N GLN A 181 18.71 9.40 -10.30
CA GLN A 181 18.25 8.84 -11.56
C GLN A 181 17.19 7.74 -11.33
N ALA A 182 17.39 6.85 -10.35
CA ALA A 182 16.38 5.83 -10.02
C ALA A 182 15.04 6.45 -9.60
N ILE A 183 15.07 7.49 -8.75
CA ILE A 183 13.87 8.26 -8.35
C ILE A 183 13.21 8.91 -9.58
N ALA A 184 13.98 9.52 -10.46
CA ALA A 184 13.46 10.19 -11.65
C ALA A 184 12.87 9.19 -12.67
N ILE A 185 13.47 8.01 -12.84
CA ILE A 185 12.93 6.92 -13.67
C ILE A 185 11.62 6.39 -13.07
N ALA A 186 11.55 6.23 -11.75
CA ALA A 186 10.35 5.77 -11.06
C ALA A 186 9.15 6.69 -11.31
N ALA A 187 9.35 8.00 -11.44
CA ALA A 187 8.30 8.96 -11.77
C ALA A 187 7.53 8.62 -13.05
N SER A 188 8.22 8.09 -14.06
CA SER A 188 7.61 7.70 -15.34
C SER A 188 6.92 6.32 -15.29
N ASN A 189 7.10 5.58 -14.20
CA ASN A 189 6.50 4.26 -13.99
C ASN A 189 5.37 4.27 -12.94
N ALA A 190 5.08 5.42 -12.35
CA ALA A 190 3.98 5.58 -11.41
C ALA A 190 2.64 5.32 -12.11
N SER A 191 1.85 4.39 -11.59
CA SER A 191 0.59 3.99 -12.20
C SER A 191 -0.38 3.41 -11.17
N GLY A 192 -1.63 3.19 -11.57
CA GLY A 192 -2.67 2.58 -10.75
C GLY A 192 -3.82 3.53 -10.44
N ILE A 193 -5.05 3.08 -10.72
CA ILE A 193 -6.28 3.88 -10.54
C ILE A 193 -7.26 3.17 -9.63
N LYS A 194 -7.94 3.93 -8.78
CA LYS A 194 -8.93 3.43 -7.81
C LYS A 194 -10.17 2.83 -8.44
N ALA A 195 -10.46 3.13 -9.70
CA ALA A 195 -11.59 2.52 -10.41
C ALA A 195 -11.51 0.99 -10.46
N ASN A 196 -10.32 0.42 -10.29
CA ASN A 196 -10.08 -1.02 -10.23
C ASN A 196 -10.09 -1.60 -8.79
N PHE A 197 -10.47 -0.83 -7.77
CA PHE A 197 -10.62 -1.37 -6.42
C PHE A 197 -11.75 -2.40 -6.39
N GLY A 198 -11.56 -3.48 -5.62
CA GLY A 198 -12.48 -4.61 -5.60
C GLY A 198 -12.26 -5.64 -6.73
N THR A 199 -11.19 -5.51 -7.52
CA THR A 199 -10.80 -6.46 -8.56
C THR A 199 -9.37 -6.94 -8.38
N MET A 200 -8.97 -8.03 -9.08
CA MET A 200 -7.59 -8.54 -9.11
C MET A 200 -6.59 -7.51 -9.67
N THR A 201 -7.06 -6.47 -10.36
CA THR A 201 -6.20 -5.39 -10.87
C THR A 201 -5.64 -4.52 -9.73
N LYS A 202 -6.29 -4.46 -8.56
CA LYS A 202 -5.73 -3.73 -7.42
C LYS A 202 -4.41 -4.34 -6.95
N PRO A 203 -4.27 -5.65 -6.66
CA PRO A 203 -2.98 -6.30 -6.40
C PRO A 203 -1.97 -6.18 -7.56
N LEU A 204 -2.43 -6.26 -8.82
CA LEU A 204 -1.58 -6.06 -9.98
C LEU A 204 -0.86 -4.71 -9.96
N HIS A 205 -1.53 -3.64 -9.51
CA HIS A 205 -0.87 -2.33 -9.37
C HIS A 205 0.39 -2.43 -8.51
N ILE A 206 0.33 -3.21 -7.42
CA ILE A 206 1.44 -3.32 -6.47
C ILE A 206 2.55 -4.22 -7.02
N GLY A 207 2.19 -5.31 -7.70
CA GLY A 207 3.18 -6.12 -8.42
C GLY A 207 3.97 -5.30 -9.43
N GLN A 208 3.27 -4.53 -10.25
CA GLN A 208 3.92 -3.67 -11.24
C GLN A 208 4.74 -2.54 -10.60
N CYS A 209 4.25 -1.98 -9.49
CA CYS A 209 4.97 -0.98 -8.71
C CYS A 209 6.31 -1.51 -8.18
N ALA A 210 6.30 -2.64 -7.49
CA ALA A 210 7.51 -3.26 -6.94
C ALA A 210 8.52 -3.61 -8.07
N ARG A 211 8.04 -4.22 -9.15
CA ARG A 211 8.84 -4.52 -10.35
C ARG A 211 9.48 -3.27 -10.94
N SER A 212 8.71 -2.21 -11.09
CA SER A 212 9.17 -0.94 -11.66
C SER A 212 10.20 -0.25 -10.78
N GLY A 213 10.06 -0.33 -9.44
CA GLY A 213 11.04 0.19 -8.51
C GLY A 213 12.39 -0.53 -8.61
N VAL A 214 12.38 -1.86 -8.67
CA VAL A 214 13.59 -2.67 -8.90
C VAL A 214 14.22 -2.31 -10.24
N LEU A 215 13.42 -2.23 -11.31
CA LEU A 215 13.92 -1.88 -12.65
C LEU A 215 14.55 -0.48 -12.68
N ALA A 216 13.93 0.50 -12.04
CA ALA A 216 14.45 1.87 -11.97
C ALA A 216 15.84 1.91 -11.31
N ALA A 217 16.02 1.19 -10.20
CA ALA A 217 17.33 1.10 -9.53
C ALA A 217 18.36 0.37 -10.40
N GLN A 218 18.00 -0.74 -11.05
CA GLN A 218 18.89 -1.47 -11.95
C GLN A 218 19.31 -0.66 -13.18
N LEU A 219 18.39 0.08 -13.80
CA LEU A 219 18.68 0.98 -14.93
C LEU A 219 19.67 2.08 -14.50
N ALA A 220 19.41 2.73 -13.36
CA ALA A 220 20.29 3.76 -12.83
C ALA A 220 21.70 3.20 -12.50
N ALA A 221 21.80 1.98 -11.96
CA ALA A 221 23.06 1.29 -11.73
C ALA A 221 23.87 1.09 -13.00
N LYS A 222 23.21 0.98 -14.17
CA LYS A 222 23.83 0.82 -15.49
C LYS A 222 24.07 2.15 -16.22
N GLY A 223 23.81 3.28 -15.56
CA GLY A 223 24.00 4.61 -16.16
C GLY A 223 22.86 5.09 -17.05
N PHE A 224 21.69 4.48 -16.95
CA PHE A 224 20.50 4.98 -17.68
C PHE A 224 20.07 6.33 -17.09
N THR A 225 19.78 7.29 -17.97
CA THR A 225 19.55 8.68 -17.58
C THR A 225 18.07 9.05 -17.58
N ALA A 226 17.68 9.97 -16.70
CA ALA A 226 16.38 10.62 -16.65
C ALA A 226 16.58 12.13 -16.39
N ASN A 227 15.53 12.92 -16.59
CA ASN A 227 15.56 14.31 -16.20
C ASN A 227 15.65 14.43 -14.67
N PRO A 228 16.70 15.02 -14.10
CA PRO A 228 16.84 15.15 -12.63
C PRO A 228 15.71 15.97 -11.99
N HIS A 229 15.02 16.82 -12.75
CA HIS A 229 13.85 17.60 -12.32
C HIS A 229 12.51 16.91 -12.64
N ALA A 230 12.49 15.61 -12.93
CA ALA A 230 11.27 14.88 -13.31
C ALA A 230 10.14 14.95 -12.28
N LEU A 231 10.44 15.24 -11.01
CA LEU A 231 9.42 15.39 -9.97
C LEU A 231 8.74 16.77 -10.03
N GLU A 232 9.52 17.85 -10.02
CA GLU A 232 9.06 19.22 -9.79
C GLU A 232 9.00 20.11 -11.03
N ALA A 233 9.58 19.68 -12.15
CA ALA A 233 9.52 20.48 -13.38
C ALA A 233 8.09 20.62 -13.90
N PRO A 234 7.79 21.66 -14.69
CA PRO A 234 6.56 21.70 -15.49
C PRO A 234 6.36 20.40 -16.25
N GLN A 235 5.16 19.80 -16.19
CA GLN A 235 4.85 18.49 -16.72
C GLN A 235 5.60 17.33 -16.02
N GLY A 236 6.22 17.57 -14.87
CA GLY A 236 6.79 16.55 -14.01
C GLY A 236 5.72 15.79 -13.21
N PHE A 237 6.16 14.84 -12.41
CA PHE A 237 5.26 13.97 -11.64
C PHE A 237 4.26 14.75 -10.79
N LEU A 238 4.70 15.75 -10.04
CA LEU A 238 3.85 16.52 -9.14
C LEU A 238 2.76 17.30 -9.91
N ASP A 239 3.14 17.93 -11.02
CA ASP A 239 2.19 18.65 -11.88
C ASP A 239 1.17 17.74 -12.55
N VAL A 240 1.63 16.63 -13.14
CA VAL A 240 0.77 15.72 -13.92
C VAL A 240 -0.20 14.98 -12.99
N TYR A 241 0.27 14.48 -11.86
CA TYR A 241 -0.55 13.66 -10.97
C TYR A 241 -1.43 14.49 -10.04
N ASN A 242 -0.97 15.65 -9.59
CA ASN A 242 -1.73 16.48 -8.67
C ASN A 242 -2.33 17.74 -9.29
N GLY A 243 -1.75 18.21 -10.39
CA GLY A 243 -2.02 19.50 -10.98
C GLY A 243 -1.14 20.62 -10.42
N PRO A 244 -0.76 21.61 -11.25
CA PRO A 244 0.09 22.69 -10.85
C PRO A 244 -0.41 23.41 -9.59
N GLY A 245 0.48 23.62 -8.62
CA GLY A 245 0.17 24.30 -7.36
C GLY A 245 -0.62 23.46 -6.31
N ASN A 246 -0.98 22.22 -6.64
CA ASN A 246 -1.72 21.34 -5.72
C ASN A 246 -0.80 20.35 -4.98
N TYR A 247 0.41 20.76 -4.67
CA TYR A 247 1.39 20.01 -3.89
C TYR A 247 2.33 20.97 -3.14
N SER A 248 3.08 20.46 -2.17
CA SER A 248 4.06 21.23 -1.41
C SER A 248 5.40 20.49 -1.33
N ILE A 249 6.41 21.05 -2.02
CA ILE A 249 7.80 20.56 -1.91
C ILE A 249 8.33 20.77 -0.50
N GLU A 250 7.96 21.86 0.16
CA GLU A 250 8.34 22.13 1.54
C GLU A 250 7.93 20.97 2.47
N ARG A 251 6.70 20.48 2.36
CA ARG A 251 6.22 19.33 3.17
C ARG A 251 6.93 18.01 2.83
N ILE A 252 7.36 17.83 1.59
CA ILE A 252 8.19 16.67 1.22
C ILE A 252 9.51 16.73 1.98
N LEU A 253 10.09 17.91 2.11
CA LEU A 253 11.41 18.13 2.67
C LEU A 253 11.41 18.41 4.19
N ASP A 254 10.29 18.81 4.78
CA ASP A 254 10.20 19.15 6.20
C ASP A 254 10.43 17.93 7.09
N LYS A 255 11.13 18.11 8.22
CA LYS A 255 11.35 17.09 9.26
C LYS A 255 11.78 15.72 8.74
N TRP A 256 12.63 15.67 7.71
CA TRP A 256 13.13 14.42 7.19
C TRP A 256 13.78 13.58 8.29
N PHE A 257 13.27 12.35 8.50
CA PHE A 257 13.77 11.41 9.51
C PHE A 257 13.71 11.92 10.96
N ASP A 258 12.84 12.88 11.27
CA ASP A 258 12.73 13.50 12.60
C ASP A 258 11.26 13.69 13.04
N PRO A 259 10.67 12.69 13.72
CA PRO A 259 11.11 11.29 13.80
C PRO A 259 10.90 10.54 12.47
N PRO A 260 11.57 9.36 12.27
CA PRO A 260 11.31 8.51 11.10
C PRO A 260 9.84 8.10 11.00
N LEU A 261 9.26 8.16 9.80
CA LEU A 261 7.83 7.93 9.60
C LEU A 261 7.40 6.47 9.84
N VAL A 262 8.33 5.52 9.79
CA VAL A 262 8.10 4.13 10.21
C VAL A 262 7.81 4.03 11.73
N LEU A 263 8.28 4.97 12.53
CA LEU A 263 8.09 5.04 13.99
C LEU A 263 6.93 5.95 14.37
N SER A 264 6.84 7.14 13.76
CA SER A 264 5.81 8.13 14.10
C SER A 264 5.31 8.89 12.86
N PRO A 265 4.01 8.82 12.56
CA PRO A 265 2.95 8.17 13.32
C PRO A 265 3.00 6.65 13.30
N GLY A 266 3.90 6.06 12.49
CA GLY A 266 4.06 4.63 12.37
C GLY A 266 3.17 4.00 11.28
N ILE A 267 3.22 2.67 11.24
CA ILE A 267 2.48 1.84 10.30
C ILE A 267 1.42 1.05 11.08
N ASN A 268 0.20 1.02 10.57
CA ASN A 268 -0.92 0.32 11.20
C ASN A 268 -1.08 -1.08 10.58
N LEU A 269 -1.07 -2.11 11.40
CA LEU A 269 -1.43 -3.45 10.97
C LEU A 269 -2.95 -3.58 10.85
N LYS A 270 -3.42 -4.32 9.86
CA LYS A 270 -4.85 -4.57 9.71
C LYS A 270 -5.34 -5.61 10.70
N GLN A 271 -6.35 -5.25 11.47
CA GLN A 271 -7.04 -6.16 12.38
C GLN A 271 -8.02 -7.09 11.64
N PHE A 272 -8.56 -6.64 10.52
CA PHE A 272 -9.54 -7.37 9.70
C PHE A 272 -9.05 -7.50 8.26
N PRO A 273 -9.28 -8.64 7.58
CA PRO A 273 -8.79 -8.90 6.22
C PRO A 273 -9.68 -8.22 5.15
N CYS A 274 -9.85 -6.91 5.26
CA CYS A 274 -10.68 -6.10 4.37
C CYS A 274 -10.19 -4.65 4.31
N CYS A 275 -10.88 -3.82 3.53
CA CYS A 275 -10.50 -2.41 3.36
C CYS A 275 -10.43 -1.67 4.71
N GLY A 276 -9.31 -1.03 5.01
CA GLY A 276 -9.08 -0.27 6.24
C GLY A 276 -10.15 0.80 6.51
N SER A 277 -10.81 1.30 5.47
CA SER A 277 -11.93 2.26 5.62
C SER A 277 -13.16 1.68 6.31
N THR A 278 -13.30 0.34 6.35
CA THR A 278 -14.43 -0.34 7.02
C THR A 278 -14.10 -0.67 8.48
N HIS A 279 -12.84 -0.74 8.87
CA HIS A 279 -12.40 -1.19 10.21
C HIS A 279 -13.05 -0.44 11.38
N PRO A 280 -13.15 0.91 11.37
CA PRO A 280 -13.80 1.61 12.48
C PRO A 280 -15.26 1.20 12.71
N ALA A 281 -15.99 0.94 11.59
CA ALA A 281 -17.39 0.50 11.68
C ALA A 281 -17.50 -0.96 12.17
N ILE A 282 -16.62 -1.85 11.72
CA ILE A 282 -16.53 -3.23 12.20
C ILE A 282 -16.23 -3.24 13.70
N PHE A 283 -15.21 -2.51 14.12
CA PHE A 283 -14.83 -2.43 15.54
C PHE A 283 -15.96 -1.90 16.40
N ALA A 284 -16.65 -0.83 15.96
CA ALA A 284 -17.80 -0.28 16.67
C ALA A 284 -18.95 -1.31 16.79
N ALA A 285 -19.23 -2.06 15.72
CA ALA A 285 -20.26 -3.09 15.69
C ALA A 285 -19.95 -4.24 16.66
N ILE A 286 -18.73 -4.74 16.68
CA ILE A 286 -18.27 -5.78 17.62
C ILE A 286 -18.43 -5.29 19.06
N ARG A 287 -17.95 -4.08 19.35
CA ARG A 287 -18.03 -3.50 20.71
C ARG A 287 -19.48 -3.26 21.17
N LEU A 288 -20.36 -2.83 20.26
CA LEU A 288 -21.78 -2.68 20.56
C LEU A 288 -22.43 -4.03 20.87
N ARG A 289 -22.16 -5.04 20.04
CA ARG A 289 -22.65 -6.42 20.23
C ARG A 289 -22.26 -6.95 21.60
N GLU A 290 -20.98 -6.84 21.97
CA GLU A 290 -20.47 -7.31 23.25
C GLU A 290 -21.08 -6.57 24.44
N ARG A 291 -21.04 -5.22 24.42
CA ARG A 291 -21.51 -4.40 25.55
C ARG A 291 -22.99 -4.51 25.81
N GLN A 292 -23.79 -4.58 24.74
CA GLN A 292 -25.25 -4.60 24.84
C GLN A 292 -25.82 -6.01 24.75
N ARG A 293 -24.99 -7.04 24.58
CA ARG A 293 -25.42 -8.44 24.35
C ARG A 293 -26.49 -8.51 23.23
N LEU A 294 -26.25 -7.81 22.13
CA LEU A 294 -27.20 -7.67 21.04
C LEU A 294 -27.53 -9.02 20.40
N ASP A 295 -28.81 -9.33 20.28
CA ASP A 295 -29.29 -10.37 19.36
C ASP A 295 -29.49 -9.73 17.98
N HIS A 296 -28.70 -10.16 17.00
CA HIS A 296 -28.73 -9.63 15.63
C HIS A 296 -30.14 -9.79 14.98
N LYS A 297 -30.93 -10.80 15.40
CA LYS A 297 -32.29 -11.04 14.90
C LYS A 297 -33.28 -9.96 15.30
N LEU A 298 -32.97 -9.18 16.33
CA LEU A 298 -33.81 -8.10 16.82
C LEU A 298 -33.44 -6.73 16.24
N ILE A 299 -32.35 -6.66 15.46
CA ILE A 299 -31.88 -5.42 14.85
C ILE A 299 -32.81 -5.05 13.68
N ARG A 300 -33.46 -3.90 13.78
CA ARG A 300 -34.35 -3.39 12.73
C ARG A 300 -33.65 -2.47 11.75
N ARG A 301 -32.63 -1.75 12.19
CA ARG A 301 -31.91 -0.75 11.37
C ARG A 301 -30.49 -0.57 11.89
N ILE A 302 -29.55 -0.45 10.95
CA ILE A 302 -28.17 -0.06 11.21
C ILE A 302 -27.91 1.24 10.47
N GLU A 303 -27.39 2.23 11.14
CA GLU A 303 -26.94 3.50 10.57
C GLU A 303 -25.44 3.65 10.81
N ILE A 304 -24.66 3.81 9.72
CA ILE A 304 -23.21 3.92 9.76
C ILE A 304 -22.83 5.34 9.36
N LEU A 305 -22.31 6.09 10.32
CA LEU A 305 -21.75 7.42 10.08
C LEU A 305 -20.26 7.31 9.81
N THR A 306 -19.82 7.69 8.63
CA THR A 306 -18.42 7.64 8.23
C THR A 306 -18.03 8.86 7.40
N HIS A 307 -16.74 9.13 7.27
CA HIS A 307 -16.28 10.26 6.48
C HIS A 307 -16.65 10.10 5.00
N PRO A 308 -17.19 11.13 4.31
CA PRO A 308 -17.65 11.04 2.92
C PRO A 308 -16.64 10.46 1.95
N ARG A 309 -15.34 10.73 2.13
CA ARG A 309 -14.25 10.19 1.27
C ARG A 309 -14.17 8.67 1.25
N ARG A 310 -14.72 7.96 2.26
CA ARG A 310 -14.71 6.50 2.35
C ARG A 310 -15.82 5.84 1.54
N LEU A 311 -16.93 6.53 1.36
CA LEU A 311 -18.13 5.98 0.71
C LEU A 311 -17.92 5.59 -0.76
N PRO A 312 -17.19 6.35 -1.61
CA PRO A 312 -17.07 5.99 -3.03
C PRO A 312 -16.52 4.60 -3.30
N HIS A 313 -15.74 4.04 -2.39
CA HIS A 313 -15.11 2.72 -2.53
C HIS A 313 -15.57 1.69 -1.51
N THR A 314 -16.42 2.06 -0.53
CA THR A 314 -16.92 1.11 0.47
C THR A 314 -18.44 0.97 0.50
N ASN A 315 -19.17 1.82 -0.22
CA ASN A 315 -20.63 1.71 -0.30
C ASN A 315 -21.04 0.68 -1.37
N GLN A 316 -20.83 -0.59 -1.07
CA GLN A 316 -21.12 -1.75 -1.89
C GLN A 316 -22.19 -2.63 -1.22
N PRO A 317 -23.48 -2.26 -1.28
CA PRO A 317 -24.54 -2.99 -0.54
C PRO A 317 -24.78 -4.41 -1.05
N HIS A 318 -24.39 -4.73 -2.29
CA HIS A 318 -24.59 -6.02 -2.93
C HIS A 318 -23.30 -6.52 -3.59
N PRO A 319 -22.29 -6.94 -2.81
CA PRO A 319 -21.07 -7.46 -3.37
C PRO A 319 -21.32 -8.79 -4.09
N GLN A 320 -20.70 -8.98 -5.26
CA GLN A 320 -20.85 -10.16 -6.10
C GLN A 320 -19.60 -11.06 -6.06
N THR A 321 -18.52 -10.58 -5.49
CA THR A 321 -17.25 -11.30 -5.41
C THR A 321 -16.61 -11.19 -4.04
N SER A 322 -15.66 -12.08 -3.73
CA SER A 322 -14.81 -12.02 -2.53
C SER A 322 -14.16 -10.64 -2.38
N LEU A 323 -13.55 -10.12 -3.44
CA LEU A 323 -12.88 -8.82 -3.38
C LEU A 323 -13.86 -7.65 -3.19
N GLU A 324 -15.03 -7.67 -3.83
CA GLU A 324 -16.06 -6.64 -3.59
C GLU A 324 -16.57 -6.67 -2.16
N SER A 325 -16.76 -7.87 -1.57
CA SER A 325 -17.22 -8.00 -0.19
C SER A 325 -16.25 -7.42 0.83
N LYS A 326 -14.94 -7.44 0.57
CA LYS A 326 -13.90 -6.77 1.37
C LYS A 326 -14.01 -5.23 1.34
N PHE A 327 -14.67 -4.68 0.32
CA PHE A 327 -14.94 -3.25 0.18
C PHE A 327 -16.40 -2.88 0.51
N SER A 328 -17.20 -3.82 1.00
CA SER A 328 -18.59 -3.57 1.44
C SER A 328 -18.65 -3.27 2.93
N ILE A 329 -18.83 -1.99 3.29
CA ILE A 329 -19.01 -1.61 4.69
C ILE A 329 -20.28 -2.24 5.28
N GLN A 330 -21.32 -2.43 4.46
CA GLN A 330 -22.58 -3.05 4.86
C GLN A 330 -22.35 -4.52 5.22
N TYR A 331 -21.70 -5.26 4.33
CA TYR A 331 -21.37 -6.66 4.54
C TYR A 331 -20.49 -6.87 5.78
N CYS A 332 -19.39 -6.13 5.86
CA CYS A 332 -18.44 -6.24 6.97
C CYS A 332 -19.09 -5.95 8.33
N VAL A 333 -19.96 -4.93 8.42
CA VAL A 333 -20.68 -4.60 9.65
C VAL A 333 -21.72 -5.66 9.98
N ALA A 334 -22.44 -6.20 8.97
CA ALA A 334 -23.39 -7.28 9.17
C ALA A 334 -22.70 -8.52 9.75
N ARG A 335 -21.54 -8.93 9.20
CA ARG A 335 -20.73 -10.02 9.74
C ARG A 335 -20.31 -9.76 11.19
N ALA A 336 -19.79 -8.58 11.47
CA ALA A 336 -19.40 -8.19 12.84
C ALA A 336 -20.55 -8.32 13.84
N LEU A 337 -21.78 -7.98 13.44
CA LEU A 337 -22.95 -8.09 14.32
C LEU A 337 -23.47 -9.53 14.44
N VAL A 338 -23.41 -10.33 13.39
CA VAL A 338 -23.89 -11.72 13.38
C VAL A 338 -22.89 -12.64 14.11
N ASP A 339 -21.62 -12.56 13.73
CA ASP A 339 -20.60 -13.52 14.18
C ASP A 339 -19.75 -13.00 15.36
N GLY A 340 -19.73 -11.68 15.59
CA GLY A 340 -18.91 -11.03 16.61
C GLY A 340 -17.43 -10.88 16.21
N GLN A 341 -17.10 -11.23 14.98
CA GLN A 341 -15.76 -11.16 14.41
C GLN A 341 -15.86 -10.98 12.89
N VAL A 342 -14.75 -10.64 12.27
CA VAL A 342 -14.59 -10.63 10.80
C VAL A 342 -13.24 -11.26 10.49
N THR A 343 -13.27 -12.39 9.79
CA THR A 343 -12.11 -13.23 9.49
C THR A 343 -11.94 -13.43 7.98
N LEU A 344 -10.86 -14.06 7.54
CA LEU A 344 -10.64 -14.33 6.12
C LEU A 344 -11.73 -15.25 5.54
N ALA A 345 -12.18 -16.24 6.30
CA ALA A 345 -13.22 -17.20 5.89
C ALA A 345 -14.55 -16.51 5.54
N ASP A 346 -14.82 -15.32 6.10
CA ASP A 346 -16.01 -14.54 5.79
C ASP A 346 -16.01 -13.96 4.36
N PHE A 347 -14.88 -13.98 3.70
CA PHE A 347 -14.70 -13.48 2.33
C PHE A 347 -14.43 -14.61 1.31
N GLU A 348 -14.60 -15.86 1.73
CA GLU A 348 -14.37 -17.06 0.90
C GLU A 348 -15.66 -17.84 0.69
N ASN A 349 -15.64 -18.76 -0.29
CA ASN A 349 -16.72 -19.74 -0.53
C ASN A 349 -18.12 -19.10 -0.63
N ALA A 350 -18.22 -17.96 -1.29
CA ALA A 350 -19.47 -17.20 -1.47
C ALA A 350 -20.18 -16.84 -0.14
N ALA A 351 -19.42 -16.67 0.95
CA ALA A 351 -19.99 -16.34 2.26
C ALA A 351 -20.82 -15.05 2.27
N TRP A 352 -20.59 -14.14 1.30
CA TRP A 352 -21.36 -12.89 1.12
C TRP A 352 -22.78 -13.13 0.56
N GLU A 353 -23.11 -14.29 0.01
CA GLU A 353 -24.43 -14.64 -0.51
C GLU A 353 -25.41 -15.16 0.57
N GLN A 354 -24.92 -15.29 1.82
CA GLN A 354 -25.77 -15.80 2.90
C GLN A 354 -26.97 -14.88 3.16
N THR A 355 -28.17 -15.45 3.09
CA THR A 355 -29.45 -14.74 3.16
C THR A 355 -29.65 -13.92 4.44
N CYS A 356 -29.11 -14.36 5.56
CA CYS A 356 -29.20 -13.60 6.82
C CYS A 356 -28.47 -12.24 6.79
N LEU A 357 -27.54 -12.06 5.84
CA LEU A 357 -26.80 -10.82 5.65
C LEU A 357 -27.43 -9.89 4.60
N LEU A 358 -28.24 -10.43 3.67
CA LEU A 358 -28.87 -9.68 2.58
C LEU A 358 -29.99 -8.73 3.06
N TYR A 359 -30.67 -9.08 4.16
CA TYR A 359 -31.74 -8.25 4.74
C TYR A 359 -31.25 -7.01 5.50
N THR A 360 -29.94 -6.86 5.70
CA THR A 360 -29.34 -5.71 6.41
C THR A 360 -28.94 -4.57 5.47
N SER A 361 -29.20 -4.69 4.17
CA SER A 361 -28.82 -3.68 3.17
C SER A 361 -29.73 -2.46 3.21
N PRO A 362 -29.23 -1.21 3.18
CA PRO A 362 -30.05 -0.01 3.21
C PRO A 362 -30.89 0.14 1.95
N SER A 363 -32.14 0.59 2.11
CA SER A 363 -33.03 0.96 1.01
C SER A 363 -32.43 2.15 0.23
N PRO A 364 -32.65 2.23 -1.11
CA PRO A 364 -32.24 3.37 -1.93
C PRO A 364 -32.76 4.74 -1.46
N ARG A 365 -33.75 4.77 -0.56
CA ARG A 365 -34.33 5.99 0.01
C ARG A 365 -33.46 6.67 1.07
N ASP A 366 -32.42 5.99 1.60
CA ASP A 366 -31.55 6.53 2.65
C ASP A 366 -30.39 7.40 2.11
N ARG A 367 -30.30 7.63 0.80
CA ARG A 367 -29.23 8.42 0.15
C ARG A 367 -29.30 9.95 0.39
N THR A 368 -30.33 10.48 1.05
CA THR A 368 -30.61 11.92 1.06
C THR A 368 -30.49 12.63 2.41
N ARG A 369 -29.90 12.04 3.44
CA ARG A 369 -29.71 12.72 4.73
C ARG A 369 -28.24 12.74 5.18
N SER A 370 -27.38 13.44 4.43
CA SER A 370 -26.16 14.01 5.00
C SER A 370 -26.47 15.43 5.44
N ARG A 371 -26.92 15.64 6.67
CA ARG A 371 -26.84 16.95 7.30
C ARG A 371 -25.50 17.03 8.02
N MET A 372 -24.63 17.87 7.54
CA MET A 372 -23.52 18.38 8.33
C MET A 372 -24.06 19.26 9.44
N PRO A 373 -23.58 19.15 10.70
CA PRO A 373 -23.65 20.27 11.62
C PRO A 373 -22.65 21.30 11.14
N SER A 374 -23.14 22.51 10.90
CA SER A 374 -22.28 23.67 10.71
C SER A 374 -21.57 24.00 12.03
N SER A 375 -20.26 24.16 11.97
CA SER A 375 -19.38 24.96 12.78
C SER A 375 -19.60 25.05 14.30
N ALA A 376 -18.64 24.59 15.06
CA ALA A 376 -17.98 25.43 16.09
C ALA A 376 -16.50 25.01 16.15
#